data_da7c8f514cd85cb263610a6b711654cd
#
_entry.id   da7c8f514cd85cb263610a6b711654cd
#
_cell.length_a   1.000
_cell.length_b   1.000
_cell.length_c   1.000
_cell.angle_alpha   90.00
_cell.angle_beta   90.00
_cell.angle_gamma   90.00
#
_symmetry.space_group_name_H-M   'P 1'
#
loop_
_entity.id
_entity.type
_entity.pdbx_description
1 polymer ?
#
loop_
_entity_poly.entity_id
_entity_poly.type
_entity_poly.pdbx_seq_one_letter_code
_entity_poly.pdbx_strand_id
1 'polypeptide(L)'
;MYYFASDIHLGAGDAATARAVERRFVAWLDDAAKDAESIFLVGDLFDFWFEYREVVPKGCVRTLGKLAELTDRGVRVVFFTGNHDMWVGDYLARECGLEIHTSPEVMTLSGKKVFIAHGDNMKIDGQPMLKFLNRIFRSRTLRWLFSWGVHPDWALRFGHWWSGRSRKGHGEEAARGASLTEPYTGSSEPHTEPLVEYAREYSRTHAVDLFVFGHMHFPRDCREGRLHVVNLGCWAENPSYAVLDAAGELTLKMPGKTSV
;
A
#
# COMPACT_ATOMS: atom_id res chain seq x y z
N MET A 1 -15.40 5.51 11.24
CA MET A 1 -14.82 4.35 10.50
C MET A 1 -13.38 4.63 10.13
N TYR A 2 -12.51 3.60 10.05
CA TYR A 2 -11.15 3.68 9.52
C TYR A 2 -11.07 2.84 8.25
N TYR A 3 -10.58 3.44 7.17
CA TYR A 3 -10.49 2.81 5.84
C TYR A 3 -9.04 2.56 5.48
N PHE A 4 -8.74 1.40 4.89
CA PHE A 4 -7.40 1.00 4.49
C PHE A 4 -7.40 0.54 3.04
N ALA A 5 -6.51 1.11 2.22
CA ALA A 5 -6.27 0.69 0.84
C ALA A 5 -4.77 0.66 0.57
N SER A 6 -4.33 -0.18 -0.36
CA SER A 6 -2.92 -0.38 -0.72
C SER A 6 -2.81 -0.76 -2.19
N ASP A 7 -1.62 -0.68 -2.75
CA ASP A 7 -1.27 -1.20 -4.08
C ASP A 7 -2.19 -0.66 -5.19
N ILE A 8 -2.42 0.65 -5.17
CA ILE A 8 -3.24 1.32 -6.18
C ILE A 8 -2.48 1.42 -7.50
N HIS A 9 -1.15 1.57 -7.45
CA HIS A 9 -0.24 1.68 -8.58
C HIS A 9 -0.72 2.69 -9.63
N LEU A 10 -1.04 3.90 -9.20
CA LEU A 10 -1.47 4.98 -10.07
C LEU A 10 -0.42 5.27 -11.16
N GLY A 11 -0.86 5.27 -12.40
CA GLY A 11 0.02 5.44 -13.55
C GLY A 11 0.50 4.13 -14.18
N ALA A 12 0.17 2.97 -13.62
CA ALA A 12 0.51 1.65 -14.15
C ALA A 12 -0.27 1.31 -15.42
N GLY A 13 0.37 0.58 -16.34
CA GLY A 13 -0.25 0.11 -17.57
C GLY A 13 -0.32 1.17 -18.68
N ASP A 14 -1.26 0.99 -19.61
CA ASP A 14 -1.53 2.00 -20.64
C ASP A 14 -2.36 3.17 -20.07
N ALA A 15 -2.46 4.26 -20.84
CA ALA A 15 -3.13 5.47 -20.39
C ALA A 15 -4.63 5.27 -20.09
N ALA A 16 -5.30 4.32 -20.76
CA ALA A 16 -6.72 4.04 -20.54
C ALA A 16 -6.90 3.27 -19.22
N THR A 17 -6.12 2.22 -19.03
CA THR A 17 -6.09 1.41 -17.80
C THR A 17 -5.73 2.26 -16.58
N ALA A 18 -4.64 3.02 -16.65
CA ALA A 18 -4.22 3.92 -15.58
C ALA A 18 -5.32 4.90 -15.18
N ARG A 19 -6.01 5.49 -16.17
CA ARG A 19 -7.12 6.41 -15.92
C ARG A 19 -8.35 5.73 -15.33
N ALA A 20 -8.64 4.50 -15.72
CA ALA A 20 -9.75 3.72 -15.16
C ALA A 20 -9.51 3.40 -13.68
N VAL A 21 -8.29 2.97 -13.32
CA VAL A 21 -7.87 2.73 -11.93
C VAL A 21 -7.96 4.02 -11.12
N GLU A 22 -7.41 5.13 -11.62
CA GLU A 22 -7.47 6.43 -10.95
C GLU A 22 -8.91 6.87 -10.65
N ARG A 23 -9.82 6.77 -11.64
CA ARG A 23 -11.23 7.13 -11.45
C ARG A 23 -11.93 6.25 -10.43
N ARG A 24 -11.68 4.93 -10.46
CA ARG A 24 -12.23 3.98 -9.49
C ARG A 24 -11.76 4.33 -8.07
N PHE A 25 -10.47 4.62 -7.92
CA PHE A 25 -9.91 4.99 -6.64
C PHE A 25 -10.48 6.30 -6.10
N VAL A 26 -10.61 7.32 -6.95
CA VAL A 26 -11.25 8.60 -6.57
C VAL A 26 -12.71 8.41 -6.15
N ALA A 27 -13.48 7.59 -6.86
CA ALA A 27 -14.85 7.29 -6.46
C ALA A 27 -14.93 6.56 -5.11
N TRP A 28 -13.99 5.66 -4.84
CA TRP A 28 -13.90 5.01 -3.53
C TRP A 28 -13.52 6.00 -2.41
N LEU A 29 -12.60 6.94 -2.68
CA LEU A 29 -12.27 8.01 -1.73
C LEU A 29 -13.49 8.86 -1.39
N ASP A 30 -14.33 9.19 -2.38
CA ASP A 30 -15.60 9.91 -2.17
C ASP A 30 -16.57 9.11 -1.29
N ASP A 31 -16.65 7.80 -1.49
CA ASP A 31 -17.51 6.94 -0.69
C ASP A 31 -16.99 6.77 0.74
N ALA A 32 -15.70 6.51 0.90
CA ALA A 32 -15.05 6.37 2.20
C ALA A 32 -15.17 7.65 3.04
N ALA A 33 -15.00 8.81 2.41
CA ALA A 33 -15.03 10.11 3.08
C ALA A 33 -16.40 10.48 3.70
N LYS A 34 -17.48 9.74 3.40
CA LYS A 34 -18.80 10.02 3.96
C LYS A 34 -18.87 9.78 5.46
N ASP A 35 -18.06 8.84 5.98
CA ASP A 35 -18.04 8.47 7.39
C ASP A 35 -16.64 8.12 7.92
N ALA A 36 -15.60 8.36 7.12
CA ALA A 36 -14.23 8.13 7.54
C ALA A 36 -13.81 9.10 8.65
N GLU A 37 -13.28 8.55 9.73
CA GLU A 37 -12.47 9.27 10.70
C GLU A 37 -11.04 9.44 10.19
N SER A 38 -10.51 8.37 9.55
CA SER A 38 -9.23 8.41 8.86
C SER A 38 -9.19 7.43 7.68
N ILE A 39 -8.43 7.78 6.65
CA ILE A 39 -8.15 6.93 5.50
C ILE A 39 -6.65 6.61 5.52
N PHE A 40 -6.31 5.33 5.50
CA PHE A 40 -4.94 4.82 5.48
C PHE A 40 -4.60 4.29 4.10
N LEU A 41 -3.59 4.87 3.47
CA LEU A 41 -3.00 4.42 2.22
C LEU A 41 -1.73 3.64 2.57
N VAL A 42 -1.77 2.30 2.44
CA VAL A 42 -0.77 1.40 3.02
C VAL A 42 0.28 1.01 1.96
N GLY A 43 0.90 2.01 1.35
CA GLY A 43 1.99 1.87 0.38
C GLY A 43 1.55 1.60 -1.05
N ASP A 44 2.48 1.82 -1.97
CA ASP A 44 2.32 1.63 -3.42
C ASP A 44 1.08 2.34 -3.99
N LEU A 45 0.86 3.58 -3.51
CA LEU A 45 -0.16 4.47 -4.07
C LEU A 45 0.14 4.76 -5.54
N PHE A 46 1.40 5.00 -5.86
CA PHE A 46 1.88 5.27 -7.22
C PHE A 46 2.65 4.07 -7.78
N ASP A 47 2.59 3.90 -9.11
CA ASP A 47 3.40 2.91 -9.81
C ASP A 47 4.90 3.18 -9.68
N PHE A 48 5.25 4.46 -9.66
CA PHE A 48 6.57 4.96 -9.32
C PHE A 48 6.47 6.42 -8.91
N TRP A 49 7.06 6.77 -7.75
CA TRP A 49 7.09 8.15 -7.26
C TRP A 49 8.50 8.53 -6.83
N PHE A 50 9.00 9.63 -7.39
CA PHE A 50 10.27 10.23 -7.02
C PHE A 50 10.13 11.75 -7.01
N GLU A 51 10.40 12.38 -5.88
CA GLU A 51 10.40 13.83 -5.75
C GLU A 51 11.80 14.40 -5.96
N TYR A 52 11.91 15.27 -6.94
CA TYR A 52 13.03 16.19 -7.10
C TYR A 52 12.74 17.48 -6.31
N ARG A 53 13.71 18.39 -6.28
CA ARG A 53 13.55 19.66 -5.53
C ARG A 53 12.38 20.51 -6.04
N GLU A 54 12.19 20.56 -7.35
CA GLU A 54 11.21 21.43 -8.02
C GLU A 54 10.29 20.64 -8.98
N VAL A 55 10.41 19.31 -9.03
CA VAL A 55 9.68 18.50 -10.01
C VAL A 55 9.14 17.24 -9.35
N VAL A 56 7.86 16.96 -9.62
CA VAL A 56 7.19 15.73 -9.25
C VAL A 56 6.71 14.98 -10.52
N PRO A 57 6.43 13.67 -10.44
CA PRO A 57 5.90 12.92 -11.57
C PRO A 57 4.60 13.52 -12.11
N LYS A 58 4.44 13.50 -13.43
CA LYS A 58 3.20 13.92 -14.10
C LYS A 58 2.09 12.90 -13.92
N GLY A 59 0.86 13.36 -13.92
CA GLY A 59 -0.33 12.50 -13.84
C GLY A 59 -0.96 12.51 -12.45
N CYS A 60 -1.86 11.56 -12.23
CA CYS A 60 -2.56 11.36 -10.95
C CYS A 60 -3.29 12.61 -10.40
N VAL A 61 -3.57 13.58 -11.27
CA VAL A 61 -4.12 14.90 -10.90
C VAL A 61 -5.46 14.77 -10.17
N ARG A 62 -6.29 13.79 -10.56
CA ARG A 62 -7.60 13.57 -9.91
C ARG A 62 -7.43 13.06 -8.50
N THR A 63 -6.51 12.12 -8.31
CA THR A 63 -6.22 11.57 -6.98
C THR A 63 -5.58 12.62 -6.10
N LEU A 64 -4.56 13.34 -6.59
CA LEU A 64 -3.91 14.40 -5.80
C LEU A 64 -4.91 15.48 -5.40
N GLY A 65 -5.74 15.96 -6.35
CA GLY A 65 -6.79 16.95 -6.07
C GLY A 65 -7.85 16.42 -5.09
N LYS A 66 -8.21 15.12 -5.16
CA LYS A 66 -9.16 14.52 -4.23
C LYS A 66 -8.55 14.39 -2.83
N LEU A 67 -7.30 13.99 -2.71
CA LEU A 67 -6.63 13.91 -1.42
C LEU A 67 -6.53 15.27 -0.75
N ALA A 68 -6.15 16.32 -1.50
CA ALA A 68 -6.14 17.69 -1.01
C ALA A 68 -7.55 18.16 -0.58
N GLU A 69 -8.57 17.92 -1.40
CA GLU A 69 -9.96 18.24 -1.04
C GLU A 69 -10.39 17.58 0.28
N LEU A 70 -10.05 16.29 0.46
CA LEU A 70 -10.44 15.55 1.68
C LEU A 70 -9.74 16.09 2.93
N THR A 71 -8.45 16.37 2.85
CA THR A 71 -7.69 16.94 3.96
C THR A 71 -8.13 18.36 4.28
N ASP A 72 -8.44 19.19 3.28
CA ASP A 72 -9.02 20.53 3.47
C ASP A 72 -10.39 20.48 4.17
N ARG A 73 -11.14 19.39 3.98
CA ARG A 73 -12.41 19.13 4.69
C ARG A 73 -12.23 18.53 6.08
N GLY A 74 -10.99 18.31 6.51
CA GLY A 74 -10.65 17.77 7.82
C GLY A 74 -10.64 16.24 7.92
N VAL A 75 -10.72 15.49 6.79
CA VAL A 75 -10.52 14.04 6.79
C VAL A 75 -9.03 13.76 6.96
N ARG A 76 -8.66 13.03 8.00
CA ARG A 76 -7.27 12.61 8.21
C ARG A 76 -6.88 11.55 7.18
N VAL A 77 -5.88 11.83 6.35
CA VAL A 77 -5.33 10.88 5.39
C VAL A 77 -3.89 10.54 5.77
N VAL A 78 -3.64 9.27 6.06
CA VAL A 78 -2.35 8.73 6.49
C VAL A 78 -1.77 7.89 5.37
N PHE A 79 -0.56 8.21 4.96
CA PHE A 79 0.13 7.51 3.89
C PHE A 79 1.39 6.80 4.40
N PHE A 80 1.41 5.48 4.29
CA PHE A 80 2.61 4.67 4.48
C PHE A 80 3.30 4.48 3.15
N THR A 81 4.61 4.64 3.09
CA THR A 81 5.35 4.42 1.85
C THR A 81 5.55 2.93 1.59
N GLY A 82 5.37 2.51 0.34
CA GLY A 82 5.75 1.19 -0.15
C GLY A 82 7.11 1.20 -0.87
N ASN A 83 7.39 0.15 -1.63
CA ASN A 83 8.64 0.04 -2.39
C ASN A 83 8.61 0.82 -3.71
N HIS A 84 7.45 1.14 -4.27
CA HIS A 84 7.29 1.93 -5.49
C HIS A 84 7.29 3.45 -5.23
N ASP A 85 6.97 3.88 -4.02
CA ASP A 85 6.88 5.27 -3.63
C ASP A 85 7.69 5.60 -2.37
N MET A 86 8.72 4.81 -2.08
CA MET A 86 9.63 5.03 -0.94
C MET A 86 10.41 6.36 -1.01
N TRP A 87 10.43 7.02 -2.17
CA TRP A 87 11.14 8.27 -2.40
C TRP A 87 10.22 9.49 -2.38
N VAL A 88 9.10 9.37 -1.71
CA VAL A 88 8.26 10.50 -1.32
C VAL A 88 9.08 11.45 -0.44
N GLY A 89 8.97 12.74 -0.75
CA GLY A 89 9.53 13.84 0.03
C GLY A 89 8.47 14.52 0.89
N ASP A 90 8.34 15.83 0.75
CA ASP A 90 7.37 16.64 1.50
C ASP A 90 6.20 17.16 0.64
N TYR A 91 6.21 16.90 -0.67
CA TYR A 91 5.19 17.41 -1.58
C TYR A 91 3.78 16.95 -1.18
N LEU A 92 3.58 15.66 -0.97
CA LEU A 92 2.26 15.12 -0.60
C LEU A 92 1.77 15.63 0.77
N ALA A 93 2.70 15.84 1.70
CA ALA A 93 2.35 16.43 2.99
C ALA A 93 1.97 17.90 2.87
N ARG A 94 2.71 18.68 2.08
CA ARG A 94 2.50 20.13 1.94
C ARG A 94 1.35 20.49 1.02
N GLU A 95 1.21 19.80 -0.12
CA GLU A 95 0.24 20.14 -1.15
C GLU A 95 -1.08 19.36 -1.00
N CYS A 96 -1.01 18.14 -0.42
CA CYS A 96 -2.20 17.31 -0.25
C CYS A 96 -2.57 17.08 1.23
N GLY A 97 -1.84 17.65 2.20
CA GLY A 97 -2.13 17.54 3.62
C GLY A 97 -1.99 16.14 4.22
N LEU A 98 -1.22 15.23 3.58
CA LEU A 98 -1.10 13.85 4.03
C LEU A 98 -0.13 13.74 5.22
N GLU A 99 -0.47 12.87 6.18
CA GLU A 99 0.45 12.40 7.21
C GLU A 99 1.27 11.24 6.65
N ILE A 100 2.61 11.38 6.55
CA ILE A 100 3.47 10.41 5.88
C ILE A 100 4.29 9.59 6.88
N HIS A 101 4.18 8.26 6.77
CA HIS A 101 4.95 7.28 7.54
C HIS A 101 5.87 6.48 6.61
N THR A 102 7.15 6.44 6.93
CA THR A 102 8.18 5.70 6.15
C THR A 102 8.60 4.38 6.83
N SER A 103 7.96 4.04 7.92
CA SER A 103 8.18 2.84 8.74
C SER A 103 6.86 2.27 9.22
N PRO A 104 6.83 0.98 9.60
CA PRO A 104 5.68 0.37 10.26
C PRO A 104 5.31 1.08 11.55
N GLU A 105 4.02 1.15 11.85
CA GLU A 105 3.48 1.77 13.06
C GLU A 105 2.43 0.89 13.73
N VAL A 106 2.34 0.98 15.05
CA VAL A 106 1.23 0.42 15.84
C VAL A 106 0.38 1.56 16.33
N MET A 107 -0.83 1.65 15.81
CA MET A 107 -1.79 2.70 16.18
C MET A 107 -2.95 2.12 17.00
N THR A 108 -3.50 2.92 17.89
CA THR A 108 -4.74 2.54 18.60
C THR A 108 -5.94 3.13 17.87
N LEU A 109 -6.73 2.27 17.23
CA LEU A 109 -7.91 2.62 16.44
C LEU A 109 -9.11 1.81 16.95
N SER A 110 -10.25 2.44 17.23
CA SER A 110 -11.42 1.80 17.84
C SER A 110 -11.08 0.90 19.05
N GLY A 111 -10.13 1.33 19.89
CA GLY A 111 -9.69 0.57 21.08
C GLY A 111 -8.83 -0.67 20.76
N LYS A 112 -8.50 -0.94 19.50
CA LYS A 112 -7.62 -2.02 19.04
C LYS A 112 -6.22 -1.50 18.71
N LYS A 113 -5.19 -2.26 19.04
CA LYS A 113 -3.83 -2.02 18.57
C LYS A 113 -3.66 -2.61 17.17
N VAL A 114 -3.54 -1.74 16.19
CA VAL A 114 -3.44 -2.09 14.77
C VAL A 114 -2.02 -1.86 14.30
N PHE A 115 -1.34 -2.92 13.87
CA PHE A 115 -0.05 -2.83 13.19
C PHE A 115 -0.30 -2.56 11.71
N ILE A 116 0.27 -1.47 11.20
CA ILE A 116 0.09 -1.03 9.81
C ILE A 116 1.45 -0.94 9.14
N ALA A 117 1.63 -1.63 8.02
CA ALA A 117 2.85 -1.59 7.22
C ALA A 117 2.55 -1.99 5.78
N HIS A 118 3.35 -1.52 4.82
CA HIS A 118 3.21 -2.01 3.44
C HIS A 118 3.57 -3.50 3.33
N GLY A 119 4.67 -3.94 3.91
CA GLY A 119 5.03 -5.37 3.94
C GLY A 119 6.30 -5.73 3.17
N ASP A 120 6.81 -4.85 2.33
CA ASP A 120 7.99 -5.04 1.46
C ASP A 120 9.29 -5.39 2.19
N ASN A 121 9.39 -5.04 3.47
CA ASN A 121 10.57 -5.28 4.32
C ASN A 121 10.38 -6.39 5.35
N MET A 122 9.23 -7.07 5.34
CA MET A 122 8.94 -8.13 6.27
C MET A 122 9.55 -9.45 5.80
N LYS A 123 10.30 -10.15 6.69
CA LYS A 123 10.95 -11.45 6.39
C LYS A 123 11.94 -11.48 5.20
N ILE A 124 12.73 -10.44 5.04
CA ILE A 124 13.89 -10.45 4.12
C ILE A 124 15.18 -10.98 4.75
N ASP A 125 15.08 -11.61 5.93
CA ASP A 125 16.25 -12.02 6.72
C ASP A 125 17.17 -13.03 6.01
N GLY A 126 16.64 -13.86 5.14
CA GLY A 126 17.37 -14.79 4.29
C GLY A 126 17.93 -14.20 2.99
N GLN A 127 17.74 -12.91 2.71
CA GLN A 127 18.04 -12.30 1.40
C GLN A 127 19.01 -11.09 1.54
N PRO A 128 20.31 -11.33 1.74
CA PRO A 128 21.28 -10.25 2.02
C PRO A 128 21.39 -9.23 0.90
N MET A 129 21.20 -9.64 -0.35
CA MET A 129 21.21 -8.74 -1.50
C MET A 129 20.02 -7.77 -1.45
N LEU A 130 18.82 -8.23 -1.13
CA LEU A 130 17.64 -7.35 -0.99
C LEU A 130 17.78 -6.40 0.19
N LYS A 131 18.32 -6.86 1.33
CA LYS A 131 18.65 -5.98 2.46
C LYS A 131 19.62 -4.87 2.07
N PHE A 132 20.65 -5.21 1.30
CA PHE A 132 21.64 -4.27 0.81
C PHE A 132 21.01 -3.25 -0.16
N LEU A 133 20.22 -3.71 -1.14
CA LEU A 133 19.52 -2.85 -2.08
C LEU A 133 18.52 -1.91 -1.36
N ASN A 134 17.73 -2.44 -0.43
CA ASN A 134 16.80 -1.64 0.37
C ASN A 134 17.53 -0.56 1.18
N ARG A 135 18.70 -0.89 1.75
CA ARG A 135 19.53 0.07 2.47
C ARG A 135 20.04 1.19 1.55
N ILE A 136 20.46 0.84 0.32
CA ILE A 136 20.88 1.80 -0.71
C ILE A 136 19.70 2.71 -1.09
N PHE A 137 18.56 2.13 -1.48
CA PHE A 137 17.39 2.89 -1.93
C PHE A 137 16.78 3.77 -0.83
N ARG A 138 16.86 3.36 0.44
CA ARG A 138 16.40 4.16 1.59
C ARG A 138 17.45 5.17 2.09
N SER A 139 18.66 5.22 1.52
CA SER A 139 19.70 6.17 1.90
C SER A 139 19.37 7.59 1.46
N ARG A 140 19.23 8.51 2.43
CA ARG A 140 18.97 9.94 2.17
C ARG A 140 20.07 10.59 1.32
N THR A 141 21.34 10.21 1.56
CA THR A 141 22.49 10.72 0.82
C THR A 141 22.47 10.26 -0.64
N LEU A 142 22.20 8.98 -0.89
CA LEU A 142 22.11 8.44 -2.24
C LEU A 142 20.91 9.01 -3.00
N ARG A 143 19.77 9.20 -2.35
CA ARG A 143 18.62 9.92 -2.93
C ARG A 143 18.99 11.35 -3.33
N TRP A 144 19.72 12.07 -2.47
CA TRP A 144 20.19 13.41 -2.78
C TRP A 144 21.15 13.45 -3.98
N LEU A 145 22.14 12.54 -4.02
CA LEU A 145 23.07 12.41 -5.15
C LEU A 145 22.33 12.05 -6.45
N PHE A 146 21.39 11.13 -6.38
CA PHE A 146 20.57 10.72 -7.52
C PHE A 146 19.73 11.90 -8.05
N SER A 147 19.10 12.67 -7.16
CA SER A 147 18.30 13.84 -7.54
C SER A 147 19.14 14.97 -8.15
N TRP A 148 20.44 14.97 -7.89
CA TRP A 148 21.39 15.95 -8.44
C TRP A 148 21.98 15.53 -9.79
N GLY A 149 22.25 14.24 -9.96
CA GLY A 149 23.00 13.71 -11.10
C GLY A 149 22.15 13.06 -12.20
N VAL A 150 20.89 12.67 -11.92
CA VAL A 150 20.05 11.97 -12.88
C VAL A 150 18.90 12.86 -13.34
N HIS A 151 18.77 13.00 -14.67
CA HIS A 151 17.67 13.79 -15.25
C HIS A 151 16.31 13.14 -14.90
N PRO A 152 15.28 13.94 -14.51
CA PRO A 152 13.97 13.41 -14.12
C PRO A 152 13.35 12.45 -15.10
N ASP A 153 13.40 12.72 -16.41
CA ASP A 153 12.83 11.86 -17.43
C ASP A 153 13.48 10.46 -17.47
N TRP A 154 14.79 10.39 -17.18
CA TRP A 154 15.50 9.12 -17.16
C TRP A 154 15.17 8.32 -15.90
N ALA A 155 15.09 9.00 -14.77
CA ALA A 155 14.69 8.37 -13.51
C ALA A 155 13.26 7.81 -13.59
N LEU A 156 12.32 8.59 -14.12
CA LEU A 156 10.93 8.16 -14.29
C LEU A 156 10.80 6.99 -15.28
N ARG A 157 11.50 7.05 -16.43
CA ARG A 157 11.52 5.93 -17.39
C ARG A 157 12.09 4.66 -16.79
N PHE A 158 13.19 4.77 -16.06
CA PHE A 158 13.80 3.64 -15.35
C PHE A 158 12.85 3.10 -14.28
N GLY A 159 12.24 3.98 -13.49
CA GLY A 159 11.31 3.62 -12.43
C GLY A 159 10.09 2.86 -12.96
N HIS A 160 9.45 3.35 -14.02
CA HIS A 160 8.33 2.66 -14.68
C HIS A 160 8.74 1.31 -15.28
N TRP A 161 9.92 1.22 -15.87
CA TRP A 161 10.44 -0.07 -16.38
C TRP A 161 10.67 -1.05 -15.23
N TRP A 162 11.29 -0.61 -14.15
CA TRP A 162 11.54 -1.41 -12.95
C TRP A 162 10.23 -1.88 -12.30
N SER A 163 9.30 -0.96 -12.09
CA SER A 163 7.96 -1.24 -11.57
C SER A 163 7.21 -2.28 -12.40
N GLY A 164 7.18 -2.12 -13.72
CA GLY A 164 6.56 -3.08 -14.61
C GLY A 164 7.16 -4.48 -14.53
N ARG A 165 8.48 -4.60 -14.26
CA ARG A 165 9.14 -5.88 -14.05
C ARG A 165 8.80 -6.50 -12.69
N SER A 166 8.75 -5.69 -11.63
CA SER A 166 8.38 -6.14 -10.28
C SER A 166 6.96 -6.71 -10.26
N ARG A 167 5.99 -6.00 -10.83
CA ARG A 167 4.60 -6.47 -10.90
C ARG A 167 4.42 -7.79 -11.64
N LYS A 168 5.17 -8.04 -12.72
CA LYS A 168 5.11 -9.33 -13.44
C LYS A 168 5.55 -10.48 -12.54
N GLY A 169 6.57 -10.28 -11.71
CA GLY A 169 7.00 -11.27 -10.72
C GLY A 169 5.91 -11.58 -9.70
N HIS A 170 5.28 -10.55 -9.12
CA HIS A 170 4.18 -10.72 -8.16
C HIS A 170 2.91 -11.29 -8.80
N GLY A 171 2.61 -10.93 -10.06
CA GLY A 171 1.47 -11.50 -10.79
C GLY A 171 1.60 -13.00 -11.03
N GLU A 172 2.82 -13.51 -11.27
CA GLU A 172 3.08 -14.95 -11.36
C GLU A 172 2.94 -15.67 -10.00
N GLU A 173 3.35 -15.02 -8.91
CA GLU A 173 3.13 -15.53 -7.55
C GLU A 173 1.66 -15.46 -7.16
N ALA A 174 0.95 -14.39 -7.50
CA ALA A 174 -0.48 -14.25 -7.30
C ALA A 174 -1.29 -15.28 -8.12
N ALA A 175 -0.89 -15.57 -9.35
CA ALA A 175 -1.51 -16.61 -10.18
C ALA A 175 -1.31 -18.02 -9.60
N ARG A 176 -0.16 -18.28 -8.96
CA ARG A 176 0.08 -19.53 -8.20
C ARG A 176 -0.75 -19.57 -6.92
N GLY A 177 -0.97 -18.41 -6.27
CA GLY A 177 -1.81 -18.26 -5.08
C GLY A 177 -3.32 -18.24 -5.39
N ALA A 178 -3.73 -17.79 -6.58
CA ALA A 178 -5.14 -17.76 -7.00
C ALA A 178 -5.79 -19.15 -7.17
N SER A 179 -4.99 -20.22 -7.21
CA SER A 179 -5.51 -21.58 -6.99
C SER A 179 -6.07 -21.80 -5.57
N LEU A 180 -6.01 -20.77 -4.71
CA LEU A 180 -6.47 -20.77 -3.31
C LEU A 180 -7.77 -19.96 -3.10
N THR A 181 -8.60 -19.78 -4.12
CA THR A 181 -9.94 -19.18 -4.00
C THR A 181 -10.98 -20.13 -3.36
N GLU A 182 -10.57 -21.31 -2.92
CA GLU A 182 -11.33 -22.11 -1.98
C GLU A 182 -11.17 -21.51 -0.58
N PRO A 183 -12.25 -21.40 0.23
CA PRO A 183 -12.10 -21.07 1.64
C PRO A 183 -11.16 -22.10 2.25
N TYR A 184 -10.09 -21.64 2.91
CA TYR A 184 -9.08 -22.49 3.54
C TYR A 184 -9.76 -23.50 4.49
N THR A 185 -10.03 -24.68 3.99
CA THR A 185 -10.42 -25.86 4.75
C THR A 185 -9.15 -26.71 4.96
N GLY A 186 -8.36 -26.35 5.91
CA GLY A 186 -7.34 -27.03 6.70
C GLY A 186 -6.63 -28.32 6.22
N SER A 187 -6.41 -28.58 4.93
CA SER A 187 -5.83 -29.87 4.48
C SER A 187 -4.85 -29.83 3.29
N SER A 188 -4.24 -28.68 2.99
CA SER A 188 -3.04 -28.67 2.14
C SER A 188 -1.90 -27.99 2.89
N GLU A 189 -0.66 -28.46 2.70
CA GLU A 189 0.55 -27.95 3.37
C GLU A 189 0.52 -26.43 3.47
N PRO A 190 0.76 -25.82 4.65
CA PRO A 190 0.76 -24.38 4.80
C PRO A 190 1.94 -23.83 4.00
N HIS A 191 1.73 -23.34 2.79
CA HIS A 191 2.61 -22.33 2.23
C HIS A 191 2.49 -21.14 3.19
N THR A 192 3.41 -21.05 4.13
CA THR A 192 3.45 -20.05 5.18
C THR A 192 3.61 -18.71 4.51
N GLU A 193 2.51 -17.96 4.42
CA GLU A 193 2.58 -16.60 3.88
C GLU A 193 3.55 -15.78 4.74
N PRO A 194 4.57 -15.16 4.13
CA PRO A 194 5.62 -14.45 4.86
C PRO A 194 5.07 -13.40 5.83
N LEU A 195 3.98 -12.71 5.46
CA LEU A 195 3.38 -11.65 6.28
C LEU A 195 2.58 -12.20 7.47
N VAL A 196 1.87 -13.33 7.28
CA VAL A 196 1.17 -14.01 8.39
C VAL A 196 2.17 -14.58 9.38
N GLU A 197 3.27 -15.15 8.88
CA GLU A 197 4.32 -15.67 9.74
C GLU A 197 5.03 -14.55 10.50
N TYR A 198 5.31 -13.41 9.83
CA TYR A 198 5.82 -12.22 10.49
C TYR A 198 4.90 -11.75 11.62
N ALA A 199 3.60 -11.63 11.32
CA ALA A 199 2.60 -11.20 12.31
C ALA A 199 2.54 -12.14 13.51
N ARG A 200 2.64 -13.46 13.26
CA ARG A 200 2.69 -14.48 14.32
C ARG A 200 3.94 -14.34 15.20
N GLU A 201 5.11 -14.12 14.61
CA GLU A 201 6.34 -13.89 15.36
C GLU A 201 6.30 -12.58 16.15
N TYR A 202 5.86 -11.50 15.52
CA TYR A 202 5.74 -10.19 16.15
C TYR A 202 4.79 -10.19 17.34
N SER A 203 3.67 -10.91 17.24
CA SER A 203 2.67 -11.04 18.32
C SER A 203 3.16 -11.81 19.54
N ARG A 204 4.27 -12.57 19.43
CA ARG A 204 4.86 -13.25 20.60
C ARG A 204 5.47 -12.28 21.60
N THR A 205 5.92 -11.13 21.15
CA THR A 205 6.65 -10.12 21.96
C THR A 205 5.93 -8.80 22.07
N HIS A 206 4.93 -8.54 21.23
CA HIS A 206 4.20 -7.29 21.18
C HIS A 206 2.69 -7.54 21.26
N ALA A 207 2.00 -6.77 22.08
CA ALA A 207 0.54 -6.81 22.17
C ALA A 207 -0.06 -6.05 20.97
N VAL A 208 -0.48 -6.77 19.92
CA VAL A 208 -1.16 -6.26 18.73
C VAL A 208 -2.41 -7.10 18.50
N ASP A 209 -3.52 -6.42 18.19
CA ASP A 209 -4.80 -7.07 17.95
C ASP A 209 -5.04 -7.37 16.47
N LEU A 210 -4.60 -6.45 15.58
CA LEU A 210 -4.88 -6.49 14.15
C LEU A 210 -3.63 -6.14 13.35
N PHE A 211 -3.43 -6.79 12.21
CA PHE A 211 -2.38 -6.48 11.25
C PHE A 211 -2.98 -6.14 9.90
N VAL A 212 -2.53 -5.03 9.30
CA VAL A 212 -2.94 -4.57 7.97
C VAL A 212 -1.70 -4.41 7.10
N PHE A 213 -1.66 -5.16 6.00
CA PHE A 213 -0.57 -5.17 5.04
C PHE A 213 -1.05 -4.93 3.61
N GLY A 214 -0.14 -4.52 2.73
CA GLY A 214 -0.26 -4.51 1.28
C GLY A 214 0.74 -5.48 0.63
N HIS A 215 1.36 -5.05 -0.48
CA HIS A 215 2.52 -5.64 -1.15
C HIS A 215 2.28 -6.96 -1.90
N MET A 216 1.48 -7.87 -1.37
CA MET A 216 1.29 -9.20 -1.95
C MET A 216 0.31 -9.22 -3.14
N HIS A 217 -0.36 -8.10 -3.44
CA HIS A 217 -1.29 -7.90 -4.56
C HIS A 217 -2.54 -8.78 -4.56
N PHE A 218 -2.75 -9.64 -3.57
CA PHE A 218 -3.98 -10.43 -3.45
C PHE A 218 -4.66 -10.18 -2.11
N PRO A 219 -5.99 -10.02 -2.11
CA PRO A 219 -6.75 -9.75 -0.90
C PRO A 219 -6.84 -11.02 -0.04
N ARG A 220 -6.54 -10.90 1.24
CA ARG A 220 -6.66 -12.00 2.20
C ARG A 220 -7.09 -11.53 3.58
N ASP A 221 -7.98 -12.28 4.21
CA ASP A 221 -8.37 -12.13 5.60
C ASP A 221 -8.02 -13.46 6.31
N CYS A 222 -7.04 -13.43 7.20
CA CYS A 222 -6.54 -14.59 7.93
C CYS A 222 -6.80 -14.41 9.42
N ARG A 223 -7.52 -15.33 10.04
CA ARG A 223 -7.83 -15.34 11.47
C ARG A 223 -7.38 -16.65 12.11
N GLU A 224 -6.41 -16.57 13.01
CA GLU A 224 -5.87 -17.71 13.73
C GLU A 224 -5.89 -17.43 15.25
N GLY A 225 -6.90 -17.93 15.95
CA GLY A 225 -7.07 -17.66 17.38
C GLY A 225 -7.24 -16.16 17.66
N ARG A 226 -6.22 -15.52 18.26
CA ARG A 226 -6.22 -14.06 18.52
C ARG A 226 -5.56 -13.27 17.39
N LEU A 227 -4.88 -13.92 16.48
CA LEU A 227 -4.20 -13.28 15.37
C LEU A 227 -5.22 -12.97 14.27
N HIS A 228 -5.31 -11.71 13.85
CA HIS A 228 -6.09 -11.29 12.70
C HIS A 228 -5.20 -10.47 11.77
N VAL A 229 -4.95 -11.00 10.58
CA VAL A 229 -4.09 -10.41 9.54
C VAL A 229 -4.90 -10.18 8.29
N VAL A 230 -4.93 -8.94 7.82
CA VAL A 230 -5.53 -8.58 6.54
C VAL A 230 -4.45 -8.11 5.58
N ASN A 231 -4.40 -8.73 4.41
CA ASN A 231 -3.64 -8.24 3.26
C ASN A 231 -4.59 -7.61 2.25
N LEU A 232 -4.26 -6.38 1.85
CA LEU A 232 -5.04 -5.60 0.90
C LEU A 232 -4.66 -6.00 -0.53
N GLY A 233 -5.62 -6.04 -1.44
CA GLY A 233 -5.36 -6.43 -2.84
C GLY A 233 -4.90 -5.26 -3.70
N CYS A 234 -4.47 -5.60 -4.92
CA CYS A 234 -4.03 -4.63 -5.93
C CYS A 234 -5.23 -4.06 -6.73
N TRP A 235 -5.31 -2.73 -6.85
CA TRP A 235 -6.43 -2.03 -7.49
C TRP A 235 -6.50 -2.22 -9.01
N ALA A 236 -5.39 -2.57 -9.65
CA ALA A 236 -5.38 -2.87 -11.08
C ALA A 236 -6.02 -4.22 -11.41
N GLU A 237 -5.93 -5.21 -10.49
CA GLU A 237 -6.32 -6.59 -10.72
C GLU A 237 -7.52 -6.98 -9.85
N ASN A 238 -7.36 -6.93 -8.52
CA ASN A 238 -8.34 -7.34 -7.53
C ASN A 238 -8.54 -6.22 -6.50
N PRO A 239 -9.26 -5.14 -6.86
CA PRO A 239 -9.43 -3.99 -5.99
C PRO A 239 -10.13 -4.40 -4.70
N SER A 240 -9.47 -4.12 -3.59
CA SER A 240 -10.04 -4.35 -2.27
C SER A 240 -9.55 -3.30 -1.27
N TYR A 241 -10.25 -3.19 -0.17
CA TYR A 241 -9.95 -2.30 0.93
C TYR A 241 -10.45 -2.93 2.23
N ALA A 242 -9.90 -2.52 3.36
CA ALA A 242 -10.42 -2.94 4.65
C ALA A 242 -11.11 -1.78 5.37
N VAL A 243 -12.05 -2.11 6.24
CA VAL A 243 -12.75 -1.17 7.10
C VAL A 243 -12.68 -1.68 8.54
N LEU A 244 -12.20 -0.84 9.44
CA LEU A 244 -12.30 -1.05 10.87
C LEU A 244 -13.44 -0.17 11.40
N ASP A 245 -14.44 -0.79 11.98
CA ASP A 245 -15.61 -0.10 12.50
C ASP A 245 -15.42 0.38 13.95
N ALA A 246 -16.45 1.06 14.48
CA ALA A 246 -16.43 1.57 15.84
C ALA A 246 -16.43 0.44 16.91
N ALA A 247 -16.88 -0.75 16.58
CA ALA A 247 -16.83 -1.92 17.45
C ALA A 247 -15.46 -2.61 17.47
N GLY A 248 -14.53 -2.16 16.62
CA GLY A 248 -13.19 -2.76 16.48
C GLY A 248 -13.18 -4.01 15.60
N GLU A 249 -14.18 -4.19 14.74
CA GLU A 249 -14.23 -5.28 13.76
C GLU A 249 -13.57 -4.82 12.45
N LEU A 250 -12.54 -5.54 12.03
CA LEU A 250 -11.85 -5.31 10.76
C LEU A 250 -12.42 -6.23 9.69
N THR A 251 -12.89 -5.67 8.58
CA THR A 251 -13.52 -6.41 7.48
C THR A 251 -12.88 -6.04 6.15
N LEU A 252 -12.48 -7.04 5.37
CA LEU A 252 -12.02 -6.88 3.99
C LEU A 252 -13.23 -6.76 3.05
N LYS A 253 -13.21 -5.74 2.19
CA LYS A 253 -14.32 -5.44 1.25
C LYS A 253 -13.79 -5.20 -0.16
N MET A 254 -14.64 -5.35 -1.15
CA MET A 254 -14.38 -4.96 -2.53
C MET A 254 -15.15 -3.68 -2.86
N PRO A 255 -14.54 -2.69 -3.55
CA PRO A 255 -15.28 -1.52 -4.01
C PRO A 255 -16.41 -1.96 -4.95
N GLY A 256 -17.57 -1.33 -4.82
CA GLY A 256 -18.70 -1.57 -5.70
C GLY A 256 -18.31 -1.42 -7.16
N LYS A 257 -18.96 -2.19 -8.06
CA LYS A 257 -18.77 -1.99 -9.51
C LYS A 257 -19.31 -0.61 -9.84
N THR A 258 -18.40 0.37 -9.99
CA THR A 258 -18.77 1.68 -10.53
C THR A 258 -19.15 1.46 -11.98
N SER A 259 -20.42 1.66 -12.34
CA SER A 259 -20.85 1.76 -13.74
C SER A 259 -20.11 2.94 -14.36
N VAL A 260 -19.15 2.66 -15.24
CA VAL A 260 -18.41 3.66 -16.01
C VAL A 260 -19.21 3.99 -17.26
#